data_d790a763f71a9e410a5d451e8842ae91
#
_entry.id   d790a763f71a9e410a5d451e8842ae91
#
_cell.length_a   1.000
_cell.length_b   1.000
_cell.length_c   1.000
_cell.angle_alpha   90.00
_cell.angle_beta   90.00
_cell.angle_gamma   90.00
#
_symmetry.space_group_name_H-M   'P 1'
#
loop_
_entity.id
_entity.type
_entity.pdbx_description
1 polymer ?
#
loop_
_entity_poly.entity_id
_entity_poly.type
_entity_poly.pdbx_seq_one_letter_code
_entity_poly.pdbx_strand_id
1 'polypeptide(L)'
;YEIGVRLVGSEMCIRDSRYKAWKNGEYNEGGLAGESAEIWNKCYKGIRQASIYLNNIDMNTEYTAEEIADNKAQAHFLKAYFYWIMLRLFGPVPIVPDQGIDYMEDYDAVAQPRNTYDECVTYITNELVLAAQALPLDRAIQEIARPTRGAALALRAKVLLYAASPLMNGQTPADIASELVDDQGNRLLPEAYDESK
;
A
#
# COMPACT_ATOMS: atom_id res chain seq x y z
N TYR A 1 -29.54 8.51 30.60
CA TYR A 1 -30.15 9.27 29.49
C TYR A 1 -29.12 9.70 28.44
N GLU A 2 -27.97 10.19 28.88
CA GLU A 2 -26.86 10.59 27.98
C GLU A 2 -26.17 9.39 27.28
N ILE A 3 -26.13 8.26 27.94
CA ILE A 3 -25.52 7.03 27.37
C ILE A 3 -26.35 6.51 26.19
N GLY A 4 -27.68 6.59 26.28
CA GLY A 4 -28.60 6.19 25.19
C GLY A 4 -28.46 7.08 23.95
N VAL A 5 -28.28 8.39 24.12
CA VAL A 5 -28.09 9.34 23.00
C VAL A 5 -26.75 9.13 22.30
N ARG A 6 -25.69 8.82 23.05
CA ARG A 6 -24.37 8.50 22.46
C ARG A 6 -24.37 7.17 21.71
N LEU A 7 -25.06 6.17 22.22
CA LEU A 7 -25.23 4.89 21.52
C LEU A 7 -26.05 5.05 20.24
N VAL A 8 -27.14 5.80 20.28
CA VAL A 8 -27.96 6.11 19.09
C VAL A 8 -27.15 6.90 18.06
N GLY A 9 -26.36 7.87 18.48
CA GLY A 9 -25.47 8.62 17.57
C GLY A 9 -24.39 7.73 16.95
N SER A 10 -23.79 6.83 17.72
CA SER A 10 -22.78 5.89 17.21
C SER A 10 -23.40 4.85 16.26
N GLU A 11 -24.61 4.35 16.53
CA GLU A 11 -25.34 3.47 15.62
C GLU A 11 -25.73 4.17 14.32
N MET A 12 -26.14 5.43 14.38
CA MET A 12 -26.46 6.21 13.18
C MET A 12 -25.21 6.44 12.32
N CYS A 13 -24.07 6.81 12.91
CA CYS A 13 -22.78 6.91 12.21
C CYS A 13 -22.33 5.56 11.63
N ILE A 14 -22.66 4.47 12.29
CA ILE A 14 -22.37 3.11 11.84
C ILE A 14 -23.26 2.72 10.66
N ARG A 15 -24.57 3.07 10.69
CA ARG A 15 -25.53 2.77 9.62
C ARG A 15 -25.24 3.52 8.33
N ASP A 16 -24.83 4.77 8.43
CA ASP A 16 -24.56 5.64 7.28
C ASP A 16 -23.10 5.53 6.80
N SER A 17 -22.30 4.65 7.42
CA SER A 17 -20.90 4.53 7.04
C SER A 17 -20.76 3.80 5.70
N ARG A 18 -19.78 4.21 4.92
CA ARG A 18 -19.34 3.57 3.66
C ARG A 18 -19.08 2.06 3.82
N TYR A 19 -18.85 1.59 5.05
CA TYR A 19 -18.55 0.19 5.38
C TYR A 19 -19.76 -0.60 5.93
N LYS A 20 -21.00 -0.18 5.61
CA LYS A 20 -22.20 -0.82 6.09
C LYS A 20 -22.26 -2.31 5.71
N ALA A 21 -21.90 -2.65 4.50
CA ALA A 21 -21.89 -4.03 4.00
C ALA A 21 -20.92 -4.93 4.78
N TRP A 22 -19.76 -4.41 5.19
CA TRP A 22 -18.80 -5.14 6.03
C TRP A 22 -19.40 -5.52 7.39
N LYS A 23 -20.11 -4.57 8.01
CA LYS A 23 -20.69 -4.76 9.35
C LYS A 23 -21.87 -5.71 9.36
N ASN A 24 -22.63 -5.72 8.27
CA ASN A 24 -23.79 -6.58 8.14
C ASN A 24 -23.45 -7.97 7.62
N GLY A 25 -22.19 -8.25 7.28
CA GLY A 25 -21.82 -9.50 6.63
C GLY A 25 -22.35 -9.65 5.20
N GLU A 26 -22.77 -8.53 4.60
CA GLU A 26 -23.29 -8.48 3.22
C GLU A 26 -22.19 -8.30 2.18
N TYR A 27 -20.94 -8.30 2.63
CA TYR A 27 -19.78 -8.08 1.79
C TYR A 27 -19.53 -9.33 0.94
N ASN A 28 -19.78 -9.22 -0.33
CA ASN A 28 -19.60 -10.27 -1.31
C ASN A 28 -18.76 -9.77 -2.49
N GLU A 29 -18.38 -10.67 -3.36
CA GLU A 29 -17.52 -10.40 -4.52
C GLU A 29 -18.06 -9.24 -5.40
N GLY A 30 -19.38 -9.16 -5.60
CA GLY A 30 -20.02 -8.07 -6.34
C GLY A 30 -19.99 -6.72 -5.62
N GLY A 31 -20.10 -6.71 -4.28
CA GLY A 31 -19.97 -5.50 -3.45
C GLY A 31 -18.54 -4.99 -3.35
N LEU A 32 -17.57 -5.89 -3.41
CA LEU A 32 -16.14 -5.58 -3.53
C LEU A 32 -15.80 -4.82 -4.81
N ALA A 33 -16.44 -5.13 -5.92
CA ALA A 33 -16.07 -4.65 -7.24
C ALA A 33 -16.10 -3.11 -7.35
N GLY A 34 -17.06 -2.42 -6.73
CA GLY A 34 -17.18 -0.96 -6.79
C GLY A 34 -16.13 -0.22 -5.95
N GLU A 35 -16.10 -0.49 -4.64
CA GLU A 35 -15.20 0.21 -3.71
C GLU A 35 -13.73 -0.22 -3.87
N SER A 36 -13.50 -1.49 -4.14
CA SER A 36 -12.15 -2.03 -4.31
C SER A 36 -11.51 -1.56 -5.61
N ALA A 37 -12.28 -1.50 -6.71
CA ALA A 37 -11.78 -0.95 -7.97
C ALA A 37 -11.40 0.53 -7.82
N GLU A 38 -12.15 1.29 -7.03
CA GLU A 38 -11.83 2.70 -6.75
C GLU A 38 -10.51 2.83 -5.97
N ILE A 39 -10.31 2.02 -4.93
CA ILE A 39 -9.06 2.01 -4.14
C ILE A 39 -7.87 1.59 -5.02
N TRP A 40 -8.02 0.51 -5.78
CA TRP A 40 -7.01 0.03 -6.73
C TRP A 40 -6.57 1.13 -7.69
N ASN A 41 -7.52 1.74 -8.38
CA ASN A 41 -7.26 2.81 -9.33
C ASN A 41 -6.61 4.03 -8.68
N LYS A 42 -7.05 4.44 -7.50
CA LYS A 42 -6.48 5.58 -6.77
C LYS A 42 -5.05 5.30 -6.33
N CYS A 43 -4.77 4.10 -5.83
CA CYS A 43 -3.42 3.71 -5.42
C CYS A 43 -2.45 3.71 -6.61
N TYR A 44 -2.80 3.07 -7.73
CA TYR A 44 -1.93 3.07 -8.91
C TYR A 44 -1.77 4.46 -9.55
N LYS A 45 -2.80 5.31 -9.53
CA LYS A 45 -2.65 6.72 -9.91
C LYS A 45 -1.66 7.45 -9.00
N GLY A 46 -1.75 7.22 -7.68
CA GLY A 46 -0.81 7.81 -6.72
C GLY A 46 0.62 7.31 -6.92
N ILE A 47 0.83 6.00 -7.14
CA ILE A 47 2.12 5.40 -7.45
C ILE A 47 2.71 6.02 -8.71
N ARG A 48 1.92 6.09 -9.78
CA ARG A 48 2.36 6.71 -11.04
C ARG A 48 2.79 8.17 -10.84
N GLN A 49 1.99 8.96 -10.13
CA GLN A 49 2.34 10.36 -9.85
C GLN A 49 3.62 10.47 -9.03
N ALA A 50 3.80 9.63 -8.03
CA ALA A 50 5.03 9.60 -7.23
C ALA A 50 6.26 9.21 -8.09
N SER A 51 6.13 8.23 -8.98
CA SER A 51 7.22 7.83 -9.89
C SER A 51 7.56 8.95 -10.89
N ILE A 52 6.56 9.59 -11.50
CA ILE A 52 6.77 10.77 -12.38
C ILE A 52 7.48 11.89 -11.62
N TYR A 53 7.06 12.15 -10.39
CA TYR A 53 7.66 13.17 -9.55
C TYR A 53 9.14 12.85 -9.27
N LEU A 54 9.45 11.61 -8.85
CA LEU A 54 10.81 11.17 -8.58
C LEU A 54 11.73 11.30 -9.81
N ASN A 55 11.21 11.00 -11.00
CA ASN A 55 11.99 11.08 -12.24
C ASN A 55 12.25 12.52 -12.71
N ASN A 56 11.47 13.50 -12.25
CA ASN A 56 11.55 14.87 -12.75
C ASN A 56 12.06 15.88 -11.72
N ILE A 57 12.02 15.57 -10.42
CA ILE A 57 12.34 16.55 -9.35
C ILE A 57 13.75 17.10 -9.45
N ASP A 58 14.71 16.34 -9.95
CA ASP A 58 16.10 16.76 -10.12
C ASP A 58 16.29 17.86 -11.17
N MET A 59 15.32 18.05 -12.05
CA MET A 59 15.30 19.14 -13.03
C MET A 59 14.82 20.47 -12.43
N ASN A 60 14.33 20.45 -11.20
CA ASN A 60 13.87 21.66 -10.53
C ASN A 60 15.08 22.49 -10.06
N THR A 61 15.14 23.73 -10.49
CA THR A 61 16.24 24.67 -10.16
C THR A 61 15.86 25.66 -9.06
N GLU A 62 14.60 25.66 -8.60
CA GLU A 62 14.10 26.59 -7.59
C GLU A 62 14.28 26.04 -6.17
N TYR A 63 14.31 24.72 -6.00
CA TYR A 63 14.48 24.06 -4.71
C TYR A 63 15.95 23.90 -4.34
N THR A 64 16.23 24.02 -3.06
CA THR A 64 17.52 23.64 -2.48
C THR A 64 17.72 22.11 -2.53
N ALA A 65 18.98 21.68 -2.43
CA ALA A 65 19.29 20.24 -2.39
C ALA A 65 18.59 19.51 -1.21
N GLU A 66 18.42 20.19 -0.07
CA GLU A 66 17.72 19.66 1.10
C GLU A 66 16.21 19.50 0.84
N GLU A 67 15.58 20.48 0.21
CA GLU A 67 14.18 20.42 -0.18
C GLU A 67 13.93 19.33 -1.22
N ILE A 68 14.83 19.16 -2.19
CA ILE A 68 14.76 18.07 -3.17
C ILE A 68 14.86 16.72 -2.46
N ALA A 69 15.79 16.55 -1.53
CA ALA A 69 15.98 15.31 -0.77
C ALA A 69 14.73 14.98 0.09
N ASP A 70 14.17 15.96 0.81
CA ASP A 70 12.96 15.78 1.60
C ASP A 70 11.76 15.45 0.71
N ASN A 71 11.59 16.13 -0.40
CA ASN A 71 10.48 15.89 -1.33
C ASN A 71 10.57 14.51 -2.00
N LYS A 72 11.78 14.05 -2.37
CA LYS A 72 12.00 12.67 -2.82
C LYS A 72 11.62 11.65 -1.75
N ALA A 73 12.05 11.88 -0.51
CA ALA A 73 11.73 11.01 0.60
C ALA A 73 10.21 10.92 0.88
N GLN A 74 9.49 12.03 0.73
CA GLN A 74 8.04 12.05 0.82
C GLN A 74 7.40 11.22 -0.32
N ALA A 75 7.91 11.32 -1.54
CA ALA A 75 7.42 10.55 -2.68
C ALA A 75 7.66 9.03 -2.50
N HIS A 76 8.84 8.62 -2.01
CA HIS A 76 9.14 7.23 -1.64
C HIS A 76 8.19 6.73 -0.55
N PHE A 77 7.93 7.53 0.49
CA PHE A 77 6.97 7.18 1.54
C PHE A 77 5.56 6.97 0.99
N LEU A 78 5.06 7.89 0.15
CA LEU A 78 3.72 7.78 -0.42
C LEU A 78 3.58 6.56 -1.33
N LYS A 79 4.59 6.27 -2.13
CA LYS A 79 4.65 5.10 -3.00
C LYS A 79 4.57 3.81 -2.18
N ALA A 80 5.40 3.67 -1.14
CA ALA A 80 5.35 2.57 -0.21
C ALA A 80 3.99 2.44 0.49
N TYR A 81 3.39 3.56 0.89
CA TYR A 81 2.10 3.60 1.56
C TYR A 81 0.96 3.11 0.65
N PHE A 82 0.95 3.51 -0.62
CA PHE A 82 -0.06 3.03 -1.57
C PHE A 82 0.09 1.53 -1.85
N TYR A 83 1.33 1.02 -2.04
CA TYR A 83 1.55 -0.41 -2.17
C TYR A 83 1.16 -1.18 -0.91
N TRP A 84 1.40 -0.63 0.28
CA TRP A 84 0.96 -1.23 1.53
C TRP A 84 -0.56 -1.33 1.64
N ILE A 85 -1.30 -0.27 1.24
CA ILE A 85 -2.77 -0.32 1.21
C ILE A 85 -3.23 -1.46 0.30
N MET A 86 -2.66 -1.57 -0.89
CA MET A 86 -3.04 -2.61 -1.85
C MET A 86 -2.66 -4.01 -1.35
N LEU A 87 -1.45 -4.21 -0.86
CA LEU A 87 -0.99 -5.50 -0.33
C LEU A 87 -1.89 -6.01 0.79
N ARG A 88 -2.34 -5.12 1.67
CA ARG A 88 -3.23 -5.46 2.78
C ARG A 88 -4.65 -5.83 2.33
N LEU A 89 -5.18 -5.18 1.28
CA LEU A 89 -6.56 -5.33 0.85
C LEU A 89 -6.73 -6.40 -0.25
N PHE A 90 -5.75 -6.54 -1.13
CA PHE A 90 -5.84 -7.39 -2.31
C PHE A 90 -4.81 -8.52 -2.32
N GLY A 91 -3.95 -8.60 -1.29
CA GLY A 91 -2.81 -9.51 -1.31
C GLY A 91 -1.71 -9.06 -2.29
N PRO A 92 -0.92 -9.97 -2.83
CA PRO A 92 0.12 -9.68 -3.79
C PRO A 92 -0.37 -8.88 -4.99
N VAL A 93 0.41 -7.86 -5.40
CA VAL A 93 0.05 -6.94 -6.49
C VAL A 93 1.22 -6.75 -7.46
N PRO A 94 0.97 -6.35 -8.71
CA PRO A 94 2.02 -5.98 -9.64
C PRO A 94 2.83 -4.78 -9.15
N ILE A 95 4.15 -4.89 -9.17
CA ILE A 95 5.08 -3.78 -8.90
C ILE A 95 5.42 -3.13 -10.25
N VAL A 96 4.95 -1.90 -10.43
CA VAL A 96 5.17 -1.14 -11.68
C VAL A 96 6.58 -0.56 -11.70
N PRO A 97 7.33 -0.68 -12.81
CA PRO A 97 8.65 -0.08 -12.96
C PRO A 97 8.64 1.43 -12.75
N ASP A 98 9.70 1.98 -12.15
CA ASP A 98 9.81 3.41 -11.83
C ASP A 98 9.87 4.30 -13.06
N GLN A 99 10.40 3.79 -14.18
CA GLN A 99 10.41 4.49 -15.46
C GLN A 99 8.99 4.66 -16.05
N GLY A 100 8.01 3.95 -15.49
CA GLY A 100 6.65 3.89 -16.03
C GLY A 100 6.51 2.83 -17.11
N ILE A 101 5.30 2.77 -17.67
CA ILE A 101 4.93 1.86 -18.74
C ILE A 101 4.69 2.72 -19.99
N ASP A 102 5.22 2.29 -21.13
CA ASP A 102 4.89 2.92 -22.41
C ASP A 102 3.48 2.48 -22.84
N TYR A 103 2.55 3.43 -22.80
CA TYR A 103 1.15 3.18 -23.16
C TYR A 103 0.91 3.08 -24.69
N MET A 104 1.96 3.26 -25.49
CA MET A 104 1.88 3.08 -26.94
C MET A 104 2.18 1.62 -27.36
N GLU A 105 2.70 0.80 -26.44
CA GLU A 105 2.89 -0.62 -26.64
C GLU A 105 1.58 -1.40 -26.50
N ASP A 106 1.55 -2.60 -27.01
CA ASP A 106 0.41 -3.51 -26.89
C ASP A 106 0.15 -3.83 -25.41
N TYR A 107 -1.12 -3.82 -25.01
CA TYR A 107 -1.52 -4.08 -23.62
C TYR A 107 -0.93 -5.39 -23.06
N ASP A 108 -0.95 -6.46 -23.85
CA ASP A 108 -0.43 -7.77 -23.44
C ASP A 108 1.09 -7.77 -23.24
N ALA A 109 1.82 -6.90 -23.97
CA ALA A 109 3.26 -6.75 -23.80
C ALA A 109 3.65 -5.97 -22.55
N VAL A 110 2.79 -5.04 -22.09
CA VAL A 110 3.04 -4.19 -20.90
C VAL A 110 2.34 -4.68 -19.63
N ALA A 111 1.47 -5.70 -19.76
CA ALA A 111 0.79 -6.27 -18.61
C ALA A 111 1.81 -6.87 -17.62
N GLN A 112 1.78 -6.39 -16.40
CA GLN A 112 2.67 -6.87 -15.33
C GLN A 112 1.97 -7.97 -14.54
N PRO A 113 2.56 -9.15 -14.38
CA PRO A 113 2.01 -10.19 -13.53
C PRO A 113 2.06 -9.74 -12.05
N ARG A 114 1.29 -10.42 -11.21
CA ARG A 114 1.40 -10.19 -9.75
C ARG A 114 2.75 -10.66 -9.25
N ASN A 115 3.39 -9.82 -8.46
CA ASN A 115 4.58 -10.22 -7.71
C ASN A 115 4.19 -11.12 -6.53
N THR A 116 5.14 -11.85 -5.99
CA THR A 116 4.95 -12.59 -4.75
C THR A 116 4.75 -11.65 -3.55
N TYR A 117 4.17 -12.16 -2.48
CA TYR A 117 3.98 -11.40 -1.24
C TYR A 117 5.31 -10.87 -0.68
N ASP A 118 6.33 -11.73 -0.66
CA ASP A 118 7.66 -11.38 -0.14
C ASP A 118 8.38 -10.34 -1.01
N GLU A 119 8.20 -10.38 -2.33
CA GLU A 119 8.70 -9.31 -3.22
C GLU A 119 8.01 -7.99 -2.94
N CYS A 120 6.69 -8.00 -2.76
CA CYS A 120 5.93 -6.80 -2.39
C CYS A 120 6.40 -6.22 -1.04
N VAL A 121 6.58 -7.07 -0.02
CA VAL A 121 7.10 -6.67 1.30
C VAL A 121 8.50 -6.08 1.17
N THR A 122 9.38 -6.73 0.44
CA THR A 122 10.75 -6.28 0.21
C THR A 122 10.77 -4.91 -0.48
N TYR A 123 9.97 -4.75 -1.52
CA TYR A 123 9.85 -3.48 -2.23
C TYR A 123 9.37 -2.35 -1.31
N ILE A 124 8.26 -2.56 -0.60
CA ILE A 124 7.68 -1.57 0.32
C ILE A 124 8.66 -1.18 1.42
N THR A 125 9.34 -2.17 2.01
CA THR A 125 10.31 -1.90 3.10
C THR A 125 11.55 -1.17 2.61
N ASN A 126 12.01 -1.42 1.39
CA ASN A 126 13.13 -0.69 0.77
C ASN A 126 12.74 0.77 0.48
N GLU A 127 11.57 1.03 -0.10
CA GLU A 127 11.05 2.39 -0.30
C GLU A 127 10.96 3.17 1.02
N LEU A 128 10.53 2.52 2.10
CA LEU A 128 10.45 3.14 3.43
C LEU A 128 11.84 3.41 4.04
N VAL A 129 12.85 2.59 3.75
CA VAL A 129 14.24 2.86 4.15
C VAL A 129 14.77 4.09 3.41
N LEU A 130 14.54 4.18 2.09
CA LEU A 130 14.93 5.36 1.30
C LEU A 130 14.24 6.63 1.84
N ALA A 131 12.96 6.54 2.14
CA ALA A 131 12.22 7.65 2.74
C ALA A 131 12.82 8.05 4.11
N ALA A 132 13.11 7.10 5.00
CA ALA A 132 13.62 7.36 6.33
C ALA A 132 15.03 8.01 6.35
N GLN A 133 15.80 7.88 5.28
CA GLN A 133 17.15 8.47 5.20
C GLN A 133 17.12 10.01 5.14
N ALA A 134 16.15 10.59 4.46
CA ALA A 134 16.08 12.02 4.22
C ALA A 134 14.88 12.71 4.90
N LEU A 135 13.86 11.98 5.36
CA LEU A 135 12.76 12.58 6.12
C LEU A 135 13.24 13.16 7.44
N PRO A 136 12.75 14.36 7.85
CA PRO A 136 13.07 14.96 9.13
C PRO A 136 12.42 14.18 10.29
N LEU A 137 12.97 14.39 11.51
CA LEU A 137 12.40 13.80 12.73
C LEU A 137 11.05 14.44 13.08
N ASP A 138 10.97 15.76 12.95
CA ASP A 138 9.80 16.56 13.29
C ASP A 138 9.42 17.48 12.11
N ARG A 139 8.17 17.89 12.08
CA ARG A 139 7.62 18.85 11.10
C ARG A 139 7.10 20.08 11.80
N ALA A 140 7.21 21.23 11.16
CA ALA A 140 6.53 22.43 11.57
C ALA A 140 4.99 22.24 11.57
N ILE A 141 4.30 23.03 12.40
CA ILE A 141 2.82 22.93 12.55
C ILE A 141 2.11 23.04 11.18
N GLN A 142 2.63 23.87 10.28
CA GLN A 142 2.07 24.08 8.94
C GLN A 142 2.25 22.84 8.02
N GLU A 143 3.16 21.94 8.37
CA GLU A 143 3.52 20.75 7.60
C GLU A 143 3.16 19.42 8.33
N ILE A 144 2.36 19.50 9.39
CA ILE A 144 2.03 18.36 10.26
C ILE A 144 1.44 17.15 9.51
N ALA A 145 0.85 17.37 8.33
CA ALA A 145 0.30 16.32 7.49
C ALA A 145 1.35 15.59 6.62
N ARG A 146 2.59 16.09 6.56
CA ARG A 146 3.66 15.45 5.79
C ARG A 146 4.34 14.36 6.63
N PRO A 147 4.86 13.30 5.99
CA PRO A 147 5.50 12.20 6.71
C PRO A 147 6.78 12.63 7.40
N THR A 148 7.08 11.97 8.52
CA THR A 148 8.32 12.09 9.27
C THR A 148 9.12 10.80 9.19
N ARG A 149 10.39 10.82 9.60
CA ARG A 149 11.22 9.62 9.74
C ARG A 149 10.58 8.57 10.65
N GLY A 150 9.98 9.02 11.76
CA GLY A 150 9.25 8.13 12.67
C GLY A 150 8.06 7.43 12.01
N ALA A 151 7.31 8.16 11.16
CA ALA A 151 6.20 7.57 10.41
C ALA A 151 6.66 6.49 9.42
N ALA A 152 7.78 6.73 8.70
CA ALA A 152 8.34 5.74 7.77
C ALA A 152 8.81 4.47 8.50
N LEU A 153 9.52 4.61 9.60
CA LEU A 153 10.01 3.47 10.40
C LEU A 153 8.86 2.70 11.06
N ALA A 154 7.84 3.40 11.56
CA ALA A 154 6.65 2.76 12.14
C ALA A 154 5.85 1.99 11.09
N LEU A 155 5.68 2.55 9.90
CA LEU A 155 5.03 1.83 8.79
C LEU A 155 5.85 0.61 8.38
N ARG A 156 7.18 0.73 8.28
CA ARG A 156 8.07 -0.39 7.98
C ARG A 156 7.93 -1.52 8.99
N ALA A 157 7.96 -1.19 10.28
CA ALA A 157 7.76 -2.18 11.35
C ALA A 157 6.41 -2.87 11.23
N LYS A 158 5.35 -2.14 10.91
CA LYS A 158 4.01 -2.69 10.70
C LYS A 158 3.97 -3.65 9.51
N VAL A 159 4.57 -3.31 8.39
CA VAL A 159 4.64 -4.18 7.19
C VAL A 159 5.36 -5.49 7.52
N LEU A 160 6.50 -5.42 8.22
CA LEU A 160 7.27 -6.59 8.62
C LEU A 160 6.51 -7.48 9.60
N LEU A 161 5.80 -6.90 10.58
CA LEU A 161 4.95 -7.65 11.50
C LEU A 161 3.82 -8.40 10.80
N TYR A 162 3.23 -7.80 9.77
CA TYR A 162 2.24 -8.49 8.95
C TYR A 162 2.85 -9.62 8.14
N ALA A 163 4.04 -9.43 7.58
CA ALA A 163 4.76 -10.45 6.83
C ALA A 163 5.20 -11.64 7.71
N ALA A 164 5.56 -11.37 8.96
CA ALA A 164 5.92 -12.39 9.94
C ALA A 164 4.71 -13.14 10.51
N SER A 165 3.48 -12.63 10.29
CA SER A 165 2.28 -13.29 10.83
C SER A 165 2.11 -14.70 10.22
N PRO A 166 1.66 -15.71 11.00
CA PRO A 166 1.49 -17.07 10.51
C PRO A 166 0.66 -17.16 9.22
N LEU A 167 -0.39 -16.33 9.10
CA LEU A 167 -1.26 -16.30 7.93
C LEU A 167 -0.51 -15.97 6.63
N MET A 168 0.45 -15.04 6.68
CA MET A 168 1.23 -14.59 5.51
C MET A 168 2.59 -15.28 5.41
N ASN A 169 2.97 -16.06 6.41
CA ASN A 169 4.26 -16.74 6.51
C ASN A 169 4.08 -18.27 6.56
N GLY A 170 3.58 -18.85 5.48
CA GLY A 170 3.53 -20.30 5.26
C GLY A 170 2.44 -21.08 6.00
N GLN A 171 1.58 -20.44 6.80
CA GLN A 171 0.46 -21.08 7.47
C GLN A 171 -0.91 -20.62 6.93
N THR A 172 -0.93 -20.15 5.70
CA THR A 172 -2.18 -19.80 5.01
C THR A 172 -3.03 -21.06 4.80
N PRO A 173 -4.33 -21.04 5.12
CA PRO A 173 -5.24 -22.15 4.82
C PRO A 173 -5.15 -22.56 3.34
N ALA A 174 -5.20 -23.87 3.08
CA ALA A 174 -4.94 -24.43 1.76
C ALA A 174 -5.95 -23.96 0.69
N ASP A 175 -7.20 -23.75 1.07
CA ASP A 175 -8.26 -23.20 0.24
C ASP A 175 -7.93 -21.78 -0.24
N ILE A 176 -7.50 -20.91 0.68
CA ILE A 176 -7.09 -19.53 0.34
C ILE A 176 -5.78 -19.54 -0.48
N ALA A 177 -4.81 -20.35 -0.07
CA ALA A 177 -3.51 -20.42 -0.74
C ALA A 177 -3.62 -20.92 -2.18
N SER A 178 -4.58 -21.80 -2.48
CA SER A 178 -4.82 -22.33 -3.83
C SER A 178 -5.43 -21.29 -4.79
N GLU A 179 -6.09 -20.26 -4.27
CA GLU A 179 -6.66 -19.17 -5.07
C GLU A 179 -5.64 -18.03 -5.32
N LEU A 180 -4.61 -17.93 -4.47
CA LEU A 180 -3.56 -16.91 -4.59
C LEU A 180 -2.38 -17.45 -5.42
N VAL A 181 -2.64 -17.62 -6.71
CA VAL A 181 -1.68 -18.04 -7.71
C VAL A 181 -1.60 -16.99 -8.84
N ASP A 182 -0.49 -16.98 -9.56
CA ASP A 182 -0.35 -16.20 -10.78
C ASP A 182 -1.02 -16.89 -11.98
N ASP A 183 -0.97 -16.26 -13.17
CA ASP A 183 -1.54 -16.80 -14.40
C ASP A 183 -0.84 -18.09 -14.87
N GLN A 184 0.32 -18.43 -14.31
CA GLN A 184 1.08 -19.65 -14.60
C GLN A 184 0.85 -20.74 -13.53
N GLY A 185 0.06 -20.45 -12.51
CA GLY A 185 -0.24 -21.36 -11.40
C GLY A 185 0.82 -21.36 -10.29
N ASN A 186 1.79 -20.44 -10.31
CA ASN A 186 2.77 -20.32 -9.22
C ASN A 186 2.13 -19.64 -7.99
N ARG A 187 2.45 -20.14 -6.80
CA ARG A 187 1.94 -19.58 -5.56
C ARG A 187 2.52 -18.18 -5.30
N LEU A 188 1.63 -17.28 -4.90
CA LEU A 188 1.99 -15.90 -4.56
C LEU A 188 2.33 -15.70 -3.08
N LEU A 189 2.00 -16.68 -2.22
CA LEU A 189 2.33 -16.70 -0.79
C LEU A 189 3.38 -17.76 -0.47
N PRO A 190 4.20 -17.57 0.60
CA PRO A 190 5.18 -18.55 1.06
C PRO A 190 4.53 -19.92 1.36
N GLU A 191 5.20 -20.99 0.97
CA GLU A 191 4.73 -22.38 1.21
C GLU A 191 5.04 -22.88 2.60
N ALA A 192 6.16 -22.44 3.17
CA ALA A 192 6.65 -22.90 4.47
C ALA A 192 6.82 -21.71 5.42
N TYR A 193 6.61 -22.01 6.71
CA TYR A 193 6.86 -21.03 7.77
C TYR A 193 8.35 -20.76 7.91
N ASP A 194 8.71 -19.49 7.88
CA ASP A 194 10.09 -19.02 8.06
C ASP A 194 10.22 -18.32 9.42
N GLU A 195 10.93 -18.96 10.34
CA GLU A 195 11.17 -18.44 11.70
C GLU A 195 12.08 -17.20 11.71
N SER A 196 12.76 -16.91 10.62
CA SER A 196 13.69 -15.77 10.53
C SER A 196 13.00 -14.43 10.19
N LYS A 197 11.74 -14.47 9.80
CA LYS A 197 10.92 -13.30 9.56
C LYS A 197 10.36 -12.74 10.85
#